data_33c97bdf99d8bbdefdd11101d1220dab
#
_entry.id   33c97bdf99d8bbdefdd11101d1220dab
#
_cell.length_a   1.000
_cell.length_b   1.000
_cell.length_c   1.000
_cell.angle_alpha   90.00
_cell.angle_beta   90.00
_cell.angle_gamma   90.00
#
_symmetry.space_group_name_H-M   'P 1'
#
loop_
_entity.id
_entity.type
_entity.pdbx_description
1 polymer ?
#
loop_
_entity_poly.entity_id
_entity_poly.type
_entity_poly.pdbx_seq_one_letter_code
_entity_poly.pdbx_strand_id
1 'polypeptide(L)'
;MGKVLVLNASYEPLNVTSWRRAVVLLLKGKAEQLEHNGRYIYTDFPLPSVIRLRQYVRVPYKEIPLTRRNVLERDHHTCQYCSYRGEQLTLDHVIPRSRGGGDTWENLVTACVRCNVKKGNRTPKEANMTLRVQPRKPYSSLHFELVKCTRGDHHQEWRKYVIGI
;
A
#
# COMPACT_ATOMS: atom_id res chain seq x y z
N MET A 1 -1.93 13.69 11.16
CA MET A 1 -3.17 13.16 11.78
C MET A 1 -3.06 11.66 11.89
N GLY A 2 -3.24 11.10 13.11
CA GLY A 2 -2.94 9.70 13.40
C GLY A 2 -3.90 8.71 12.72
N LYS A 3 -3.32 7.76 11.98
CA LYS A 3 -4.01 6.56 11.53
C LYS A 3 -3.83 5.46 12.58
N VAL A 4 -4.76 4.54 12.66
CA VAL A 4 -4.80 3.43 13.61
C VAL A 4 -4.98 2.13 12.85
N LEU A 5 -4.13 1.15 13.12
CA LEU A 5 -4.29 -0.19 12.59
C LEU A 5 -5.40 -0.91 13.37
N VAL A 6 -6.33 -1.47 12.64
CA VAL A 6 -7.40 -2.31 13.20
C VAL A 6 -7.08 -3.75 12.88
N LEU A 7 -6.98 -4.57 13.93
CA LEU A 7 -6.84 -6.01 13.81
C LEU A 7 -8.19 -6.69 14.00
N ASN A 8 -8.36 -7.81 13.36
CA ASN A 8 -9.46 -8.73 13.64
C ASN A 8 -9.27 -9.42 15.01
N ALA A 9 -10.26 -10.10 15.53
CA ALA A 9 -10.14 -10.92 16.74
C ALA A 9 -9.04 -11.99 16.62
N SER A 10 -8.71 -12.43 15.40
CA SER A 10 -7.62 -13.36 15.07
C SER A 10 -6.22 -12.72 15.02
N TYR A 11 -6.07 -11.43 15.36
CA TYR A 11 -4.85 -10.62 15.23
C TYR A 11 -4.42 -10.34 13.78
N GLU A 12 -5.19 -10.76 12.79
CA GLU A 12 -4.93 -10.42 11.39
C GLU A 12 -5.25 -8.95 11.13
N PRO A 13 -4.42 -8.23 10.38
CA PRO A 13 -4.74 -6.88 9.93
C PRO A 13 -6.06 -6.86 9.17
N LEU A 14 -6.95 -5.95 9.54
CA LEU A 14 -8.30 -5.84 8.99
C LEU A 14 -8.50 -4.55 8.21
N ASN A 15 -8.01 -3.44 8.73
CA ASN A 15 -8.22 -2.12 8.14
C ASN A 15 -7.30 -1.07 8.77
N VAL A 16 -7.19 0.07 8.13
CA VAL A 16 -6.58 1.28 8.69
C VAL A 16 -7.66 2.35 8.81
N THR A 17 -7.82 2.92 10.00
CA THR A 17 -8.86 3.90 10.28
C THR A 17 -8.29 5.19 10.89
N SER A 18 -9.13 6.23 11.05
CA SER A 18 -8.77 7.43 11.79
C SER A 18 -8.78 7.15 13.29
N TRP A 19 -7.96 7.86 14.05
CA TRP A 19 -7.93 7.77 15.51
C TRP A 19 -9.29 8.05 16.16
N ARG A 20 -10.08 8.99 15.63
CA ARG A 20 -11.43 9.31 16.15
C ARG A 20 -12.36 8.09 16.07
N ARG A 21 -12.34 7.39 14.94
CA ARG A 21 -13.14 6.17 14.75
C ARG A 21 -12.65 5.03 15.65
N ALA A 22 -11.33 4.91 15.83
CA ALA A 22 -10.74 3.93 16.74
C ALA A 22 -11.20 4.16 18.19
N VAL A 23 -11.16 5.41 18.66
CA VAL A 23 -11.64 5.79 20.00
C VAL A 23 -13.13 5.44 20.18
N VAL A 24 -13.96 5.74 19.19
CA VAL A 24 -15.40 5.37 19.24
C VAL A 24 -15.57 3.84 19.38
N LEU A 25 -14.75 3.02 18.71
CA LEU A 25 -14.80 1.56 18.84
C LEU A 25 -14.39 1.09 20.25
N LEU A 26 -13.37 1.73 20.83
CA LEU A 26 -12.91 1.45 22.20
C LEU A 26 -14.00 1.81 23.24
N LEU A 27 -14.55 3.02 23.14
CA LEU A 27 -15.60 3.50 24.07
C LEU A 27 -16.89 2.66 24.00
N LYS A 28 -17.21 2.14 22.81
CA LYS A 28 -18.35 1.22 22.62
C LYS A 28 -18.04 -0.23 23.05
N GLY A 29 -16.88 -0.52 23.60
CA GLY A 29 -16.46 -1.87 23.98
C GLY A 29 -16.34 -2.87 22.84
N LYS A 30 -16.33 -2.39 21.55
CA LYS A 30 -16.20 -3.25 20.36
C LYS A 30 -14.77 -3.62 20.02
N ALA A 31 -13.80 -2.90 20.56
CA ALA A 31 -12.38 -3.13 20.39
C ALA A 31 -11.64 -2.97 21.71
N GLU A 32 -10.42 -3.46 21.75
CA GLU A 32 -9.44 -3.20 22.80
C GLU A 32 -8.20 -2.55 22.22
N GLN A 33 -7.53 -1.74 23.00
CA GLN A 33 -6.29 -1.09 22.60
C GLN A 33 -5.11 -2.04 22.85
N LEU A 34 -4.29 -2.26 21.83
CA LEU A 34 -3.07 -3.05 21.94
C LEU A 34 -1.83 -2.17 22.04
N GLU A 35 -1.77 -1.11 21.22
CA GLU A 35 -0.62 -0.20 21.15
C GLU A 35 -1.08 1.24 21.13
N HIS A 36 -0.20 2.12 21.61
CA HIS A 36 -0.35 3.58 21.53
C HIS A 36 0.92 4.22 20.94
N ASN A 37 0.80 5.42 20.42
CA ASN A 37 1.91 6.13 19.78
C ASN A 37 2.65 7.10 20.73
N GLY A 38 2.52 6.93 22.05
CA GLY A 38 3.12 7.80 23.07
C GLY A 38 2.44 9.16 23.26
N ARG A 39 1.40 9.50 22.47
CA ARG A 39 0.61 10.72 22.62
C ARG A 39 -0.67 10.44 23.41
N TYR A 40 -1.22 11.47 24.04
CA TYR A 40 -2.46 11.39 24.80
C TYR A 40 -3.50 12.33 24.22
N ILE A 41 -4.77 11.94 24.28
CA ILE A 41 -5.92 12.79 23.89
C ILE A 41 -6.30 13.66 25.09
N TYR A 42 -6.29 13.06 26.27
CA TYR A 42 -6.45 13.68 27.59
C TYR A 42 -5.44 13.07 28.53
N THR A 43 -5.36 13.57 29.77
CA THR A 43 -4.36 13.17 30.79
C THR A 43 -4.20 11.65 30.90
N ASP A 44 -5.32 10.90 30.79
CA ASP A 44 -5.33 9.43 31.04
C ASP A 44 -5.79 8.62 29.81
N PHE A 45 -5.94 9.23 28.63
CA PHE A 45 -6.38 8.51 27.44
C PHE A 45 -5.30 8.50 26.35
N PRO A 46 -4.49 7.43 26.27
CA PRO A 46 -3.45 7.34 25.27
C PRO A 46 -4.04 7.21 23.87
N LEU A 47 -3.44 7.89 22.90
CA LEU A 47 -3.88 7.86 21.52
C LEU A 47 -3.57 6.49 20.90
N PRO A 48 -4.60 5.69 20.52
CA PRO A 48 -4.39 4.36 19.99
C PRO A 48 -3.60 4.38 18.68
N SER A 49 -2.68 3.45 18.51
CA SER A 49 -1.96 3.16 17.28
C SER A 49 -2.41 1.84 16.67
N VAL A 50 -2.69 0.84 17.53
CA VAL A 50 -3.23 -0.46 17.14
C VAL A 50 -4.40 -0.81 18.05
N ILE A 51 -5.52 -1.20 17.45
CA ILE A 51 -6.68 -1.75 18.18
C ILE A 51 -7.05 -3.12 17.60
N ARG A 52 -7.60 -4.00 18.43
CA ARG A 52 -8.12 -5.30 18.04
C ARG A 52 -9.63 -5.35 18.28
N LEU A 53 -10.38 -5.84 17.30
CA LEU A 53 -11.81 -6.10 17.48
C LEU A 53 -12.01 -7.29 18.45
N ARG A 54 -13.01 -7.19 19.31
CA ARG A 54 -13.38 -8.28 20.21
C ARG A 54 -14.12 -9.42 19.52
N GLN A 55 -14.81 -9.10 18.43
CA GLN A 55 -15.53 -10.07 17.61
C GLN A 55 -14.88 -10.22 16.24
N TYR A 56 -14.83 -11.44 15.72
CA TYR A 56 -14.33 -11.71 14.38
C TYR A 56 -15.26 -11.13 13.32
N VAL A 57 -14.67 -10.40 12.39
CA VAL A 57 -15.38 -9.83 11.23
C VAL A 57 -14.84 -10.45 9.95
N ARG A 58 -15.72 -11.14 9.21
CA ARG A 58 -15.37 -11.63 7.88
C ARG A 58 -15.33 -10.46 6.90
N VAL A 59 -14.18 -10.18 6.33
CA VAL A 59 -14.04 -9.17 5.28
C VAL A 59 -14.08 -9.85 3.92
N PRO A 60 -15.01 -9.46 3.05
CA PRO A 60 -14.99 -9.97 1.69
C PRO A 60 -13.72 -9.51 0.97
N TYR A 61 -13.11 -10.42 0.23
CA TYR A 61 -11.98 -10.10 -0.62
C TYR A 61 -12.39 -9.03 -1.63
N LYS A 62 -11.74 -7.87 -1.60
CA LYS A 62 -11.92 -6.82 -2.61
C LYS A 62 -10.70 -6.81 -3.53
N GLU A 63 -10.95 -7.04 -4.79
CA GLU A 63 -9.92 -6.85 -5.81
C GLU A 63 -9.51 -5.38 -5.89
N ILE A 64 -8.21 -5.16 -6.08
CA ILE A 64 -7.68 -3.82 -6.32
C ILE A 64 -7.86 -3.53 -7.81
N PRO A 65 -8.63 -2.50 -8.18
CA PRO A 65 -8.79 -2.15 -9.58
C PRO A 65 -7.45 -1.69 -10.18
N LEU A 66 -7.19 -2.10 -11.41
CA LEU A 66 -6.03 -1.64 -12.17
C LEU A 66 -6.25 -0.19 -12.60
N THR A 67 -5.67 0.73 -11.86
CA THR A 67 -5.74 2.18 -12.16
C THR A 67 -4.33 2.76 -12.17
N ARG A 68 -4.15 3.88 -12.90
CA ARG A 68 -2.89 4.63 -12.90
C ARG A 68 -2.40 4.91 -11.46
N ARG A 69 -3.30 5.37 -10.59
CA ARG A 69 -2.97 5.65 -9.18
C ARG A 69 -2.44 4.42 -8.47
N ASN A 70 -3.10 3.29 -8.64
CA ASN A 70 -2.73 2.06 -7.95
C ASN A 70 -1.42 1.46 -8.47
N VAL A 71 -1.11 1.59 -9.77
CA VAL A 71 0.21 1.19 -10.30
C VAL A 71 1.32 2.09 -9.76
N LEU A 72 1.13 3.42 -9.75
CA LEU A 72 2.09 4.35 -9.15
C LEU A 72 2.34 4.04 -7.67
N GLU A 73 1.29 3.77 -6.91
CA GLU A 73 1.38 3.40 -5.50
C GLU A 73 2.13 2.06 -5.30
N ARG A 74 1.81 1.02 -6.08
CA ARG A 74 2.51 -0.27 -6.05
C ARG A 74 4.01 -0.09 -6.26
N ASP A 75 4.39 0.72 -7.21
CA ASP A 75 5.77 0.98 -7.59
C ASP A 75 6.44 2.08 -6.75
N HIS A 76 5.76 2.49 -5.67
CA HIS A 76 6.28 3.47 -4.74
C HIS A 76 6.61 4.83 -5.38
N HIS A 77 5.80 5.28 -6.36
CA HIS A 77 6.07 6.50 -7.13
C HIS A 77 7.52 6.57 -7.61
N THR A 78 8.03 5.44 -8.10
CA THR A 78 9.43 5.29 -8.50
C THR A 78 9.49 4.66 -9.89
N CYS A 79 10.26 5.25 -10.78
CA CYS A 79 10.52 4.67 -12.10
C CYS A 79 11.16 3.28 -11.95
N GLN A 80 10.54 2.26 -12.55
CA GLN A 80 11.00 0.88 -12.45
C GLN A 80 12.24 0.57 -13.34
N TYR A 81 12.70 1.56 -14.11
CA TYR A 81 13.91 1.44 -14.92
C TYR A 81 15.12 2.16 -14.32
N CYS A 82 14.97 3.40 -13.83
CA CYS A 82 16.11 4.22 -13.39
C CYS A 82 16.01 4.73 -11.95
N SER A 83 14.99 4.31 -11.18
CA SER A 83 14.78 4.75 -9.79
C SER A 83 14.41 6.21 -9.60
N TYR A 84 14.17 6.97 -10.67
CA TYR A 84 13.73 8.35 -10.55
C TYR A 84 12.44 8.45 -9.73
N ARG A 85 12.41 9.43 -8.82
CA ARG A 85 11.23 9.82 -8.03
C ARG A 85 10.96 11.30 -8.28
N GLY A 86 9.77 11.63 -8.71
CA GLY A 86 9.38 13.01 -8.99
C GLY A 86 8.05 13.08 -9.69
N GLU A 87 7.68 14.28 -10.12
CA GLU A 87 6.34 14.55 -10.67
C GLU A 87 6.12 13.97 -12.08
N GLN A 88 7.20 13.81 -12.86
CA GLN A 88 7.12 13.35 -14.25
C GLN A 88 7.11 11.82 -14.37
N LEU A 89 6.16 11.19 -13.68
CA LEU A 89 5.93 9.76 -13.78
C LEU A 89 4.72 9.44 -14.64
N THR A 90 4.85 8.41 -15.47
CA THR A 90 3.82 7.87 -16.35
C THR A 90 3.71 6.37 -16.18
N LEU A 91 2.74 5.74 -16.87
CA LEU A 91 2.68 4.29 -17.01
C LEU A 91 3.34 3.87 -18.31
N ASP A 92 4.04 2.75 -18.27
CA ASP A 92 4.62 2.09 -19.43
C ASP A 92 4.17 0.62 -19.47
N HIS A 93 3.92 0.14 -20.68
CA HIS A 93 3.67 -1.30 -20.94
C HIS A 93 5.00 -2.02 -21.12
N VAL A 94 5.31 -2.97 -20.27
CA VAL A 94 6.53 -3.80 -20.38
C VAL A 94 6.61 -4.43 -21.78
N ILE A 95 5.54 -5.12 -22.17
CA ILE A 95 5.31 -5.54 -23.55
C ILE A 95 4.40 -4.50 -24.20
N PRO A 96 4.82 -3.82 -25.26
CA PRO A 96 4.02 -2.78 -25.92
C PRO A 96 2.64 -3.28 -26.37
N ARG A 97 1.64 -2.41 -26.33
CA ARG A 97 0.28 -2.74 -26.82
C ARG A 97 0.26 -3.21 -28.27
N SER A 98 1.05 -2.58 -29.13
CA SER A 98 1.21 -2.97 -30.55
C SER A 98 1.81 -4.38 -30.74
N ARG A 99 2.35 -4.98 -29.68
CA ARG A 99 2.91 -6.33 -29.65
C ARG A 99 2.10 -7.29 -28.78
N GLY A 100 0.83 -6.97 -28.53
CA GLY A 100 -0.09 -7.79 -27.77
C GLY A 100 -0.01 -7.61 -26.25
N GLY A 101 0.71 -6.63 -25.75
CA GLY A 101 0.77 -6.31 -24.31
C GLY A 101 -0.55 -5.72 -23.82
N GLY A 102 -1.23 -6.41 -22.91
CA GLY A 102 -2.51 -5.98 -22.32
C GLY A 102 -2.35 -5.05 -21.13
N ASP A 103 -3.47 -4.45 -20.72
CA ASP A 103 -3.59 -3.69 -19.47
C ASP A 103 -3.73 -4.67 -18.31
N THR A 104 -2.62 -5.16 -17.79
CA THR A 104 -2.58 -6.09 -16.66
C THR A 104 -1.59 -5.60 -15.59
N TRP A 105 -1.74 -6.10 -14.37
CA TRP A 105 -0.83 -5.79 -13.28
C TRP A 105 0.61 -6.22 -13.58
N GLU A 106 0.77 -7.28 -14.34
CA GLU A 106 2.04 -7.88 -14.72
C GLU A 106 2.72 -7.17 -15.88
N ASN A 107 1.96 -6.34 -16.62
CA ASN A 107 2.46 -5.65 -17.82
C ASN A 107 2.56 -4.12 -17.67
N LEU A 108 1.95 -3.52 -16.64
CA LEU A 108 2.02 -2.08 -16.41
C LEU A 108 3.02 -1.77 -15.30
N VAL A 109 3.91 -0.81 -15.55
CA VAL A 109 4.90 -0.32 -14.59
C VAL A 109 4.95 1.21 -14.57
N THR A 110 5.39 1.75 -13.44
CA THR A 110 5.72 3.17 -13.34
C THR A 110 7.03 3.45 -14.06
N ALA A 111 7.04 4.40 -14.97
CA ALA A 111 8.21 4.88 -15.67
C ALA A 111 8.30 6.42 -15.63
N CYS A 112 9.49 6.99 -15.60
CA CYS A 112 9.64 8.40 -15.89
C CYS A 112 9.50 8.65 -17.41
N VAL A 113 9.11 9.85 -17.79
CA VAL A 113 8.94 10.20 -19.22
C VAL A 113 10.18 9.87 -20.05
N ARG A 114 11.38 10.15 -19.52
CA ARG A 114 12.66 9.84 -20.21
C ARG A 114 12.83 8.35 -20.52
N CYS A 115 12.59 7.50 -19.53
CA CYS A 115 12.72 6.05 -19.70
C CYS A 115 11.62 5.50 -20.62
N ASN A 116 10.39 6.00 -20.51
CA ASN A 116 9.29 5.61 -21.36
C ASN A 116 9.57 5.94 -22.84
N VAL A 117 10.03 7.16 -23.11
CA VAL A 117 10.43 7.59 -24.48
C VAL A 117 11.62 6.76 -24.98
N LYS A 118 12.66 6.56 -24.14
CA LYS A 118 13.82 5.74 -24.51
C LYS A 118 13.42 4.31 -24.87
N LYS A 119 12.50 3.71 -24.13
CA LYS A 119 12.00 2.35 -24.41
C LYS A 119 11.18 2.32 -25.69
N GLY A 120 10.27 3.28 -25.87
CA GLY A 120 9.40 3.34 -27.04
C GLY A 120 8.62 2.04 -27.24
N ASN A 121 8.44 1.66 -28.52
CA ASN A 121 7.69 0.45 -28.89
C ASN A 121 8.54 -0.83 -28.86
N ARG A 122 9.44 -0.95 -27.88
CA ARG A 122 10.34 -2.09 -27.67
C ARG A 122 10.08 -2.73 -26.31
N THR A 123 10.45 -4.00 -26.17
CA THR A 123 10.55 -4.62 -24.86
C THR A 123 11.74 -4.05 -24.08
N PRO A 124 11.78 -4.16 -22.75
CA PRO A 124 12.93 -3.71 -21.95
C PRO A 124 14.25 -4.32 -22.45
N LYS A 125 14.25 -5.61 -22.77
CA LYS A 125 15.42 -6.32 -23.30
C LYS A 125 15.95 -5.71 -24.60
N GLU A 126 15.07 -5.44 -25.56
CA GLU A 126 15.42 -4.81 -26.84
C GLU A 126 15.88 -3.37 -26.68
N ALA A 127 15.39 -2.66 -25.67
CA ALA A 127 15.81 -1.30 -25.35
C ALA A 127 17.08 -1.23 -24.51
N ASN A 128 17.68 -2.38 -24.18
CA ASN A 128 18.80 -2.51 -23.24
C ASN A 128 18.48 -1.85 -21.89
N MET A 129 17.30 -2.16 -21.35
CA MET A 129 16.79 -1.65 -20.09
C MET A 129 16.37 -2.82 -19.20
N THR A 130 16.63 -2.68 -17.88
CA THR A 130 16.28 -3.71 -16.89
C THR A 130 15.19 -3.18 -15.97
N LEU A 131 14.20 -4.03 -15.70
CA LEU A 131 13.21 -3.77 -14.65
C LEU A 131 13.84 -4.04 -13.28
N ARG A 132 13.65 -3.14 -12.34
CA ARG A 132 14.11 -3.30 -10.96
C ARG A 132 13.38 -4.41 -10.23
N VAL A 133 12.07 -4.48 -10.46
CA VAL A 133 11.20 -5.50 -9.88
C VAL A 133 10.24 -5.97 -10.97
N GLN A 134 9.99 -7.25 -11.04
CA GLN A 134 8.96 -7.80 -11.92
C GLN A 134 7.58 -7.38 -11.40
N PRO A 135 6.75 -6.74 -12.25
CA PRO A 135 5.45 -6.29 -11.83
C PRO A 135 4.54 -7.48 -11.51
N ARG A 136 3.82 -7.38 -10.39
CA ARG A 136 2.87 -8.39 -9.93
C ARG A 136 1.59 -7.72 -9.44
N LYS A 137 0.49 -8.46 -9.45
CA LYS A 137 -0.76 -8.00 -8.83
C LYS A 137 -0.57 -7.89 -7.31
N PRO A 138 -0.95 -6.77 -6.67
CA PRO A 138 -0.91 -6.65 -5.22
C PRO A 138 -1.84 -7.67 -4.55
N TYR A 139 -1.43 -8.22 -3.42
CA TYR A 139 -2.13 -9.31 -2.73
C TYR A 139 -3.53 -8.92 -2.24
N SER A 140 -3.69 -7.73 -1.65
CA SER A 140 -4.98 -7.27 -1.13
C SER A 140 -5.04 -5.76 -1.02
N SER A 141 -6.25 -5.21 -0.95
CA SER A 141 -6.46 -3.78 -0.71
C SER A 141 -5.88 -3.33 0.63
N LEU A 142 -5.92 -4.19 1.63
CA LEU A 142 -5.35 -3.94 2.94
C LEU A 142 -3.82 -3.87 2.91
N HIS A 143 -3.15 -4.84 2.26
CA HIS A 143 -1.69 -4.80 2.05
C HIS A 143 -1.27 -3.48 1.40
N PHE A 144 -2.04 -3.05 0.40
CA PHE A 144 -1.79 -1.82 -0.32
C PHE A 144 -1.92 -0.57 0.58
N GLU A 145 -2.91 -0.53 1.46
CA GLU A 145 -3.08 0.54 2.46
C GLU A 145 -1.99 0.50 3.55
N LEU A 146 -1.60 -0.69 4.00
CA LEU A 146 -0.53 -0.86 4.98
C LEU A 146 0.81 -0.38 4.44
N VAL A 147 1.16 -0.75 3.21
CA VAL A 147 2.39 -0.28 2.55
C VAL A 147 2.41 1.25 2.44
N LYS A 148 1.27 1.90 2.18
CA LYS A 148 1.18 3.37 2.21
C LYS A 148 1.42 3.97 3.59
N CYS A 149 0.92 3.33 4.63
CA CYS A 149 0.97 3.85 5.99
C CYS A 149 2.30 3.57 6.69
N THR A 150 3.00 2.50 6.32
CA THR A 150 4.31 2.12 6.88
C THR A 150 5.49 2.79 6.20
N ARG A 151 5.25 3.61 5.17
CA ARG A 151 6.28 4.46 4.57
C ARG A 151 6.65 5.60 5.52
N GLY A 152 7.78 5.47 6.17
CA GLY A 152 8.30 6.37 7.18
C GLY A 152 8.25 5.77 8.58
N ASP A 153 8.96 6.38 9.52
CA ASP A 153 9.11 5.89 10.90
C ASP A 153 7.88 6.09 11.78
N HIS A 154 6.74 6.49 11.19
CA HIS A 154 5.58 6.96 11.96
C HIS A 154 4.72 5.84 12.57
N HIS A 155 4.96 4.55 12.25
CA HIS A 155 4.15 3.42 12.71
C HIS A 155 5.01 2.18 12.94
N GLN A 156 6.08 2.32 13.72
CA GLN A 156 6.97 1.19 14.04
C GLN A 156 6.24 0.06 14.77
N GLU A 157 5.24 0.41 15.61
CA GLU A 157 4.41 -0.52 16.37
C GLU A 157 3.56 -1.44 15.45
N TRP A 158 3.29 -1.03 14.22
CA TRP A 158 2.51 -1.84 13.29
C TRP A 158 3.31 -2.99 12.69
N ARG A 159 4.64 -2.88 12.66
CA ARG A 159 5.52 -3.85 11.98
C ARG A 159 5.32 -5.27 12.49
N LYS A 160 5.13 -5.44 13.81
CA LYS A 160 4.93 -6.77 14.41
C LYS A 160 3.63 -7.46 13.99
N TYR A 161 2.66 -6.70 13.48
CA TYR A 161 1.38 -7.23 12.99
C TYR A 161 1.32 -7.37 11.46
N VAL A 162 2.31 -6.82 10.75
CA VAL A 162 2.33 -6.74 9.27
C VAL A 162 3.46 -7.61 8.69
N ILE A 163 4.27 -8.26 9.53
CA ILE A 163 5.36 -9.14 9.11
C ILE A 163 4.77 -10.37 8.42
N GLY A 164 5.12 -10.55 7.12
CA GLY A 164 4.66 -11.68 6.30
C GLY A 164 3.60 -11.34 5.26
N ILE A 165 3.26 -10.07 5.11
CA ILE A 165 2.37 -9.60 4.05
C ILE A 165 3.16 -9.01 2.88
#